data_578467e44b0a0613cfe00b8c46696e73
#
_entry.id   578467e44b0a0613cfe00b8c46696e73
#
_cell.length_a   1.000
_cell.length_b   1.000
_cell.length_c   1.000
_cell.angle_alpha   90.00
_cell.angle_beta   90.00
_cell.angle_gamma   90.00
#
_symmetry.space_group_name_H-M   'P 1'
#
loop_
_entity.id
_entity.type
_entity.pdbx_description
1 polymer ?
#
loop_
_entity_poly.entity_id
_entity_poly.type
_entity_poly.pdbx_seq_one_letter_code
_entity_poly.pdbx_strand_id
1 'polypeptide(L)'
;ALLSLCALPAFANVDITGNVSAKCTIQTDKAGVYGNPSASVLSTAPSDGGVLPVIRFDVAIADYYTANISHPITFTSSPPLTDSVAWTGSTSVSKTSDAGMSGYDAAKIVYDNTTVFDLTVAGSTWFSTSSSATYAASKPFTGGTYTAVVQASCIAK
;
A
#
# COMPACT_ATOMS: atom_id res chain seq x y z
N ALA A 1 25.98 -64.83 -39.28
CA ALA A 1 25.59 -64.12 -38.03
C ALA A 1 24.88 -62.83 -38.38
N LEU A 2 23.54 -62.75 -38.21
CA LEU A 2 22.78 -61.50 -38.32
C LEU A 2 22.85 -60.74 -36.97
N LEU A 3 23.49 -59.62 -36.99
CA LEU A 3 23.38 -58.69 -35.86
C LEU A 3 22.00 -57.98 -35.97
N SER A 4 21.09 -58.32 -35.06
CA SER A 4 19.84 -57.60 -34.88
C SER A 4 20.16 -56.28 -34.08
N LEU A 5 20.14 -55.15 -34.76
CA LEU A 5 20.24 -53.85 -34.15
C LEU A 5 18.88 -53.54 -33.49
N CYS A 6 18.81 -53.68 -32.16
CA CYS A 6 17.64 -53.27 -31.39
C CYS A 6 17.65 -51.74 -31.33
N ALA A 7 16.78 -51.11 -32.13
CA ALA A 7 16.56 -49.68 -32.04
C ALA A 7 15.79 -49.37 -30.72
N LEU A 8 16.45 -48.72 -29.78
CA LEU A 8 15.80 -48.20 -28.56
C LEU A 8 14.90 -47.01 -28.96
N PRO A 9 13.69 -46.93 -28.43
CA PRO A 9 12.86 -45.78 -28.67
C PRO A 9 13.50 -44.54 -28.05
N ALA A 10 13.72 -43.52 -28.86
CA ALA A 10 14.17 -42.24 -28.39
C ALA A 10 12.97 -41.46 -27.83
N PHE A 11 13.00 -41.11 -26.55
CA PHE A 11 12.01 -40.20 -25.92
C PHE A 11 12.60 -38.81 -25.92
N ALA A 12 11.87 -37.83 -26.43
CA ALA A 12 12.18 -36.42 -26.32
C ALA A 12 11.23 -35.78 -25.33
N ASN A 13 11.78 -35.12 -24.30
CA ASN A 13 11.01 -34.25 -23.41
C ASN A 13 11.11 -32.84 -23.97
N VAL A 14 9.96 -32.18 -24.10
CA VAL A 14 9.86 -30.79 -24.51
C VAL A 14 9.23 -30.00 -23.35
N ASP A 15 9.96 -29.02 -22.85
CA ASP A 15 9.47 -28.14 -21.81
C ASP A 15 8.50 -27.11 -22.40
N ILE A 16 7.38 -26.90 -21.73
CA ILE A 16 6.44 -25.82 -22.01
C ILE A 16 6.61 -24.80 -20.91
N THR A 17 7.15 -23.62 -21.24
CA THR A 17 7.32 -22.51 -20.31
C THR A 17 6.28 -21.43 -20.58
N GLY A 18 5.64 -20.96 -19.53
CA GLY A 18 4.74 -19.82 -19.57
C GLY A 18 5.17 -18.75 -18.55
N ASN A 19 5.00 -17.49 -18.90
CA ASN A 19 5.19 -16.38 -17.99
C ASN A 19 3.86 -15.68 -17.75
N VAL A 20 3.49 -15.51 -16.47
CA VAL A 20 2.28 -14.77 -16.06
C VAL A 20 2.71 -13.44 -15.48
N SER A 21 2.35 -12.34 -16.15
CA SER A 21 2.61 -11.00 -15.66
C SER A 21 1.82 -10.71 -14.37
N ALA A 22 2.35 -9.85 -13.51
CA ALA A 22 1.64 -9.36 -12.34
C ALA A 22 0.31 -8.72 -12.76
N LYS A 23 -0.78 -9.08 -12.06
CA LYS A 23 -2.14 -8.62 -12.35
C LYS A 23 -2.60 -7.51 -11.41
N CYS A 24 -1.80 -7.19 -10.41
CA CYS A 24 -1.98 -6.04 -9.52
C CYS A 24 -0.62 -5.35 -9.36
N THR A 25 -0.58 -4.05 -9.62
CA THR A 25 0.61 -3.21 -9.44
C THR A 25 0.29 -2.04 -8.54
N ILE A 26 1.29 -1.59 -7.76
CA ILE A 26 1.17 -0.50 -6.82
C ILE A 26 2.20 0.57 -7.19
N GLN A 27 1.76 1.83 -7.24
CA GLN A 27 2.61 2.97 -7.56
C GLN A 27 2.37 4.11 -6.56
N THR A 28 3.43 4.81 -6.17
CA THR A 28 3.29 6.07 -5.45
C THR A 28 2.90 7.15 -6.44
N ASP A 29 1.69 7.69 -6.30
CA ASP A 29 1.19 8.78 -7.15
C ASP A 29 1.58 10.15 -6.59
N LYS A 30 1.54 10.28 -5.26
CA LYS A 30 1.91 11.52 -4.56
C LYS A 30 2.58 11.19 -3.23
N ALA A 31 3.74 11.78 -2.99
CA ALA A 31 4.40 11.70 -1.69
C ALA A 31 3.67 12.55 -0.63
N GLY A 32 3.61 12.05 0.59
CA GLY A 32 3.07 12.79 1.73
C GLY A 32 4.07 13.78 2.31
N VAL A 33 3.56 14.80 2.97
CA VAL A 33 4.36 15.77 3.74
C VAL A 33 3.66 16.02 5.07
N TYR A 34 4.41 16.01 6.16
CA TYR A 34 3.89 16.44 7.45
C TYR A 34 3.92 17.96 7.57
N GLY A 35 2.76 18.55 7.87
CA GLY A 35 2.67 19.88 8.47
C GLY A 35 2.89 19.78 9.97
N ASN A 36 3.20 20.90 10.61
CA ASN A 36 3.40 21.01 12.06
C ASN A 36 2.45 22.08 12.62
N PRO A 37 1.15 21.73 12.82
CA PRO A 37 0.13 22.68 13.25
C PRO A 37 0.36 23.15 14.69
N SER A 38 1.07 22.38 15.50
CA SER A 38 1.53 22.74 16.83
C SER A 38 2.87 22.08 17.13
N ALA A 39 3.59 22.55 18.13
CA ALA A 39 4.91 22.03 18.48
C ALA A 39 4.92 20.51 18.76
N SER A 40 3.81 19.94 19.20
CA SER A 40 3.67 18.52 19.57
C SER A 40 2.96 17.66 18.52
N VAL A 41 2.57 18.21 17.36
CA VAL A 41 1.78 17.49 16.36
C VAL A 41 2.42 17.60 14.99
N LEU A 42 2.55 16.44 14.32
CA LEU A 42 2.85 16.33 12.90
C LEU A 42 1.63 15.70 12.21
N SER A 43 1.15 16.32 11.14
CA SER A 43 -0.08 15.89 10.45
C SER A 43 0.06 16.02 8.94
N THR A 44 -0.44 15.02 8.20
CA THR A 44 -0.53 15.09 6.74
C THR A 44 -1.77 15.82 6.25
N ALA A 45 -2.67 16.25 7.15
CA ALA A 45 -3.89 16.95 6.77
C ALA A 45 -3.57 18.30 6.10
N PRO A 46 -4.23 18.64 4.97
CA PRO A 46 -4.01 19.92 4.29
C PRO A 46 -4.34 21.14 5.16
N SER A 47 -5.32 21.02 6.04
CA SER A 47 -5.66 22.08 7.03
C SER A 47 -4.51 22.41 7.97
N ASP A 48 -3.60 21.45 8.17
CA ASP A 48 -2.44 21.53 9.07
C ASP A 48 -1.15 21.90 8.31
N GLY A 49 -1.27 22.26 7.03
CA GLY A 49 -0.14 22.51 6.14
C GLY A 49 0.55 21.24 5.63
N GLY A 50 -0.07 20.08 5.82
CA GLY A 50 0.41 18.81 5.34
C GLY A 50 -0.01 18.47 3.92
N VAL A 51 0.47 17.33 3.42
CA VAL A 51 0.09 16.75 2.14
C VAL A 51 -0.21 15.27 2.33
N LEU A 52 -1.41 14.85 1.94
CA LEU A 52 -1.78 13.43 1.97
C LEU A 52 -0.97 12.65 0.93
N PRO A 53 -0.29 11.56 1.31
CA PRO A 53 0.23 10.62 0.34
C PRO A 53 -0.89 9.94 -0.42
N VAL A 54 -0.66 9.68 -1.71
CA VAL A 54 -1.59 8.97 -2.58
C VAL A 54 -0.89 7.79 -3.23
N ILE A 55 -1.51 6.63 -3.13
CA ILE A 55 -1.02 5.37 -3.70
C ILE A 55 -2.04 4.92 -4.75
N ARG A 56 -1.57 4.52 -5.93
CA ARG A 56 -2.39 3.96 -7.00
C ARG A 56 -2.22 2.46 -7.08
N PHE A 57 -3.35 1.78 -7.14
CA PHE A 57 -3.45 0.35 -7.44
C PHE A 57 -4.01 0.18 -8.84
N ASP A 58 -3.32 -0.57 -9.67
CA ASP A 58 -3.78 -0.95 -11.01
C ASP A 58 -4.05 -2.46 -11.02
N VAL A 59 -5.30 -2.84 -11.26
CA VAL A 59 -5.77 -4.22 -11.19
C VAL A 59 -6.29 -4.66 -12.55
N ALA A 60 -5.73 -5.73 -13.10
CA ALA A 60 -6.13 -6.29 -14.37
C ALA A 60 -7.26 -7.34 -14.26
N ILE A 61 -7.47 -7.92 -13.08
CA ILE A 61 -8.47 -8.96 -12.84
C ILE A 61 -9.40 -8.51 -11.72
N ALA A 62 -10.68 -8.33 -12.07
CA ALA A 62 -11.72 -7.98 -11.10
C ALA A 62 -11.91 -9.08 -10.06
N ASP A 63 -12.24 -8.68 -8.83
CA ASP A 63 -12.62 -9.56 -7.72
C ASP A 63 -11.60 -10.64 -7.33
N TYR A 64 -10.33 -10.43 -7.61
CA TYR A 64 -9.26 -11.37 -7.28
C TYR A 64 -8.31 -10.87 -6.20
N TYR A 65 -8.25 -9.55 -5.97
CA TYR A 65 -7.31 -8.94 -5.04
C TYR A 65 -7.98 -8.09 -3.98
N THR A 66 -7.30 -7.96 -2.84
CA THR A 66 -7.55 -6.91 -1.84
C THR A 66 -6.37 -5.94 -1.81
N ALA A 67 -6.67 -4.65 -1.61
CA ALA A 67 -5.67 -3.63 -1.29
C ALA A 67 -5.60 -3.48 0.23
N ASN A 68 -4.44 -3.77 0.82
CA ASN A 68 -4.18 -3.57 2.24
C ASN A 68 -3.26 -2.37 2.40
N ILE A 69 -3.72 -1.33 3.08
CA ILE A 69 -2.98 -0.08 3.24
C ILE A 69 -2.93 0.27 4.72
N SER A 70 -1.71 0.40 5.25
CA SER A 70 -1.47 0.69 6.67
C SER A 70 -0.88 2.08 6.84
N HIS A 71 -1.54 2.91 7.65
CA HIS A 71 -0.96 4.19 8.06
C HIS A 71 0.20 3.96 9.05
N PRO A 72 1.16 4.89 9.14
CA PRO A 72 2.31 4.74 10.02
C PRO A 72 1.91 4.65 11.50
N ILE A 73 2.65 3.86 12.27
CA ILE A 73 2.59 3.78 13.73
C ILE A 73 3.96 4.03 14.37
N THR A 74 4.95 4.37 13.55
CA THR A 74 6.30 4.73 13.99
C THR A 74 6.98 5.57 12.92
N PHE A 75 7.96 6.37 13.31
CA PHE A 75 8.89 6.97 12.34
C PHE A 75 9.91 5.95 11.88
N THR A 76 10.20 5.94 10.59
CA THR A 76 11.33 5.18 10.03
C THR A 76 12.66 5.92 10.22
N SER A 77 12.59 7.24 10.36
CA SER A 77 13.73 8.09 10.69
C SER A 77 13.23 9.33 11.45
N SER A 78 13.89 9.69 12.54
CA SER A 78 13.60 10.88 13.34
C SER A 78 14.80 11.26 14.18
N PRO A 79 14.87 12.50 14.69
CA PRO A 79 15.70 12.83 15.84
C PRO A 79 15.36 11.93 17.04
N PRO A 80 16.28 11.76 18.02
CA PRO A 80 16.01 10.97 19.21
C PRO A 80 14.78 11.48 19.95
N LEU A 81 13.85 10.58 20.28
CA LEU A 81 12.66 10.85 21.05
C LEU A 81 12.75 10.13 22.40
N THR A 82 12.41 10.81 23.47
CA THR A 82 12.49 10.26 24.84
C THR A 82 11.18 9.69 25.35
N ASP A 83 10.08 9.98 24.65
CA ASP A 83 8.73 9.56 25.03
C ASP A 83 7.98 8.93 23.85
N SER A 84 6.82 8.36 24.15
CA SER A 84 5.94 7.74 23.17
C SER A 84 5.32 8.76 22.23
N VAL A 85 5.02 8.31 21.02
CA VAL A 85 4.25 9.07 20.03
C VAL A 85 2.92 8.35 19.82
N ALA A 86 1.83 9.08 19.96
CA ALA A 86 0.49 8.59 19.63
C ALA A 86 0.23 8.80 18.13
N TRP A 87 -0.24 7.74 17.47
CA TRP A 87 -0.50 7.74 16.03
C TRP A 87 -1.99 7.59 15.75
N THR A 88 -2.46 8.35 14.78
CA THR A 88 -3.79 8.19 14.19
C THR A 88 -3.70 8.32 12.68
N GLY A 89 -4.61 7.69 11.97
CA GLY A 89 -4.66 7.79 10.52
C GLY A 89 -5.88 7.08 9.94
N SER A 90 -6.11 7.31 8.69
CA SER A 90 -7.18 6.65 7.93
C SER A 90 -6.84 6.63 6.45
N THR A 91 -7.37 5.64 5.74
CA THR A 91 -7.25 5.55 4.28
C THR A 91 -8.63 5.61 3.65
N SER A 92 -8.73 6.37 2.57
CA SER A 92 -9.94 6.52 1.77
C SER A 92 -9.63 6.55 0.29
N VAL A 93 -10.63 6.26 -0.54
CA VAL A 93 -10.54 6.40 -1.99
C VAL A 93 -10.55 7.88 -2.35
N SER A 94 -9.54 8.33 -3.10
CA SER A 94 -9.45 9.71 -3.59
C SER A 94 -9.88 9.86 -5.05
N LYS A 95 -9.71 8.79 -5.85
CA LYS A 95 -10.06 8.75 -7.27
C LYS A 95 -10.23 7.31 -7.73
N THR A 96 -11.11 7.10 -8.70
CA THR A 96 -11.32 5.81 -9.37
C THR A 96 -11.35 6.00 -10.89
N SER A 97 -10.99 4.97 -11.62
CA SER A 97 -11.10 4.95 -13.09
C SER A 97 -12.46 4.45 -13.59
N ASP A 98 -13.26 3.84 -12.72
CA ASP A 98 -14.55 3.26 -13.06
C ASP A 98 -15.62 3.59 -11.99
N ALA A 99 -16.85 3.83 -12.42
CA ALA A 99 -17.97 4.14 -11.53
C ALA A 99 -18.36 2.98 -10.62
N GLY A 100 -18.11 1.73 -11.03
CA GLY A 100 -18.34 0.53 -10.21
C GLY A 100 -17.51 0.46 -8.93
N MET A 101 -16.45 1.27 -8.84
CA MET A 101 -15.58 1.37 -7.65
C MET A 101 -16.11 2.35 -6.59
N SER A 102 -17.24 3.02 -6.83
CA SER A 102 -17.78 4.07 -5.95
C SER A 102 -18.15 3.58 -4.54
N GLY A 103 -18.37 2.28 -4.36
CA GLY A 103 -18.70 1.66 -3.08
C GLY A 103 -17.50 1.27 -2.20
N TYR A 104 -16.27 1.41 -2.65
CA TYR A 104 -15.10 0.91 -1.95
C TYR A 104 -14.93 1.49 -0.54
N ASP A 105 -15.14 2.81 -0.37
CA ASP A 105 -15.05 3.43 0.95
C ASP A 105 -16.12 2.94 1.94
N ALA A 106 -17.32 2.66 1.45
CA ALA A 106 -18.41 2.15 2.29
C ALA A 106 -18.19 0.68 2.71
N ALA A 107 -17.52 -0.10 1.85
CA ALA A 107 -17.28 -1.53 2.05
C ALA A 107 -15.94 -1.85 2.73
N LYS A 108 -15.07 -0.85 2.93
CA LYS A 108 -13.75 -1.06 3.52
C LYS A 108 -13.81 -1.62 4.93
N ILE A 109 -12.83 -2.44 5.28
CA ILE A 109 -12.67 -3.00 6.61
C ILE A 109 -11.41 -2.42 7.24
N VAL A 110 -11.48 -2.01 8.50
CA VAL A 110 -10.36 -1.43 9.23
C VAL A 110 -9.95 -2.35 10.37
N TYR A 111 -8.68 -2.72 10.42
CA TYR A 111 -8.05 -3.47 11.50
C TYR A 111 -6.85 -2.67 12.00
N ASP A 112 -6.89 -2.23 13.25
CA ASP A 112 -5.82 -1.42 13.85
C ASP A 112 -5.44 -0.23 12.96
N ASN A 113 -4.24 -0.23 12.40
CA ASN A 113 -3.75 0.79 11.48
C ASN A 113 -3.89 0.42 9.99
N THR A 114 -4.51 -0.71 9.67
CA THR A 114 -4.65 -1.22 8.30
C THR A 114 -6.07 -1.11 7.80
N THR A 115 -6.25 -0.55 6.62
CA THR A 115 -7.52 -0.52 5.89
C THR A 115 -7.44 -1.48 4.72
N VAL A 116 -8.45 -2.33 4.59
CA VAL A 116 -8.58 -3.33 3.54
C VAL A 116 -9.72 -2.95 2.61
N PHE A 117 -9.43 -2.90 1.31
CA PHE A 117 -10.40 -2.66 0.26
C PHE A 117 -10.48 -3.89 -0.64
N ASP A 118 -11.69 -4.35 -0.92
CA ASP A 118 -11.93 -5.41 -1.87
C ASP A 118 -11.97 -4.84 -3.29
N LEU A 119 -11.03 -5.25 -4.14
CA LEU A 119 -10.89 -4.73 -5.50
C LEU A 119 -11.77 -5.54 -6.47
N THR A 120 -13.06 -5.24 -6.45
CA THR A 120 -14.09 -5.97 -7.20
C THR A 120 -14.18 -5.59 -8.68
N VAL A 121 -13.50 -4.52 -9.10
CA VAL A 121 -13.53 -3.99 -10.47
C VAL A 121 -12.11 -3.85 -10.99
N ALA A 122 -11.86 -4.29 -12.22
CA ALA A 122 -10.59 -4.07 -12.90
C ALA A 122 -10.42 -2.58 -13.26
N GLY A 123 -9.20 -2.08 -13.11
CA GLY A 123 -8.89 -0.68 -13.37
C GLY A 123 -7.98 -0.08 -12.31
N SER A 124 -7.97 1.24 -12.22
CA SER A 124 -7.09 2.00 -11.33
C SER A 124 -7.88 2.65 -10.20
N THR A 125 -7.39 2.49 -8.97
CA THR A 125 -7.92 3.14 -7.78
C THR A 125 -6.80 3.89 -7.06
N TRP A 126 -7.06 5.13 -6.68
CA TRP A 126 -6.15 5.98 -5.91
C TRP A 126 -6.65 6.06 -4.47
N PHE A 127 -5.79 5.74 -3.55
CA PHE A 127 -6.06 5.80 -2.11
C PHE A 127 -5.22 6.89 -1.48
N SER A 128 -5.86 7.77 -0.72
CA SER A 128 -5.18 8.76 0.12
C SER A 128 -5.17 8.30 1.56
N THR A 129 -4.03 8.47 2.23
CA THR A 129 -3.88 8.07 3.62
C THR A 129 -3.55 9.30 4.47
N SER A 130 -4.37 9.55 5.49
CA SER A 130 -4.02 10.52 6.52
C SER A 130 -3.14 9.89 7.59
N SER A 131 -2.27 10.68 8.17
CA SER A 131 -1.43 10.28 9.31
C SER A 131 -1.20 11.48 10.21
N SER A 132 -1.37 11.28 11.51
CA SER A 132 -1.05 12.26 12.54
C SER A 132 -0.25 11.60 13.64
N ALA A 133 0.83 12.25 14.05
CA ALA A 133 1.69 11.85 15.15
C ALA A 133 1.66 12.94 16.23
N THR A 134 1.30 12.55 17.45
CA THR A 134 1.26 13.45 18.61
C THR A 134 2.28 13.01 19.64
N TYR A 135 3.21 13.90 19.99
CA TYR A 135 4.23 13.62 20.98
C TYR A 135 3.63 13.66 22.39
N ALA A 136 4.05 12.72 23.24
CA ALA A 136 3.49 12.51 24.58
C ALA A 136 3.47 13.77 25.45
N ALA A 137 2.39 13.92 26.24
CA ALA A 137 2.16 15.04 27.14
C ALA A 137 2.32 16.43 26.50
N SER A 138 2.00 16.55 25.22
CA SER A 138 2.12 17.78 24.42
C SER A 138 3.54 18.36 24.40
N LYS A 139 4.56 17.53 24.53
CA LYS A 139 5.95 17.94 24.40
C LYS A 139 6.25 18.37 22.96
N PRO A 140 7.10 19.36 22.77
CA PRO A 140 7.50 19.74 21.41
C PRO A 140 8.37 18.67 20.77
N PHE A 141 8.13 18.38 19.50
CA PHE A 141 9.06 17.60 18.70
C PHE A 141 10.39 18.33 18.60
N THR A 142 11.48 17.57 18.73
CA THR A 142 12.83 18.09 18.54
C THR A 142 13.01 18.53 17.07
N GLY A 143 13.70 19.62 16.83
CA GLY A 143 14.01 20.10 15.50
C GLY A 143 14.76 19.05 14.68
N GLY A 144 14.36 18.83 13.43
CA GLY A 144 14.94 17.85 12.54
C GLY A 144 13.92 17.26 11.56
N THR A 145 14.35 16.26 10.80
CA THR A 145 13.50 15.60 9.78
C THR A 145 12.85 14.37 10.37
N TYR A 146 11.56 14.25 10.15
CA TYR A 146 10.73 13.10 10.53
C TYR A 146 10.21 12.41 9.28
N THR A 147 10.46 11.11 9.16
CA THR A 147 10.00 10.28 8.05
C THR A 147 9.20 9.11 8.58
N ALA A 148 8.04 8.88 7.98
CA ALA A 148 7.21 7.70 8.23
C ALA A 148 6.74 7.13 6.88
N VAL A 149 6.38 5.86 6.86
CA VAL A 149 6.01 5.15 5.63
C VAL A 149 4.60 4.61 5.75
N VAL A 150 3.78 4.89 4.73
CA VAL A 150 2.53 4.18 4.47
C VAL A 150 2.88 2.87 3.77
N GLN A 151 2.47 1.76 4.34
CA GLN A 151 2.68 0.44 3.74
C GLN A 151 1.47 0.06 2.89
N ALA A 152 1.72 -0.50 1.72
CA ALA A 152 0.67 -0.94 0.82
C ALA A 152 1.02 -2.31 0.22
N SER A 153 0.05 -3.20 0.19
CA SER A 153 0.18 -4.52 -0.44
C SER A 153 -1.08 -4.89 -1.19
N CYS A 154 -0.90 -5.63 -2.28
CA CYS A 154 -1.96 -6.24 -3.06
C CYS A 154 -1.95 -7.73 -2.79
N ILE A 155 -3.02 -8.26 -2.20
CA ILE A 155 -3.10 -9.64 -1.75
C ILE A 155 -4.15 -10.37 -2.57
N ALA A 156 -3.79 -11.51 -3.17
CA ALA A 156 -4.74 -12.40 -3.84
C ALA A 156 -5.66 -13.06 -2.81
N LYS A 157 -6.95 -13.18 -3.16
CA LYS A 157 -7.95 -13.87 -2.35
C LYS A 157 -7.84 -15.40 -2.48
#